data_35d0c9da6dd366255beef4dd82ed5041
#
_entry.id   35d0c9da6dd366255beef4dd82ed5041
#
_cell.length_a   1.000
_cell.length_b   1.000
_cell.length_c   1.000
_cell.angle_alpha   90.00
_cell.angle_beta   90.00
_cell.angle_gamma   90.00
#
_symmetry.space_group_name_H-M   'P 1'
#
loop_
_entity.id
_entity.type
_entity.pdbx_description
1 polymer ?
#
loop_
_entity_poly.entity_id
_entity_poly.type
_entity_poly.pdbx_seq_one_letter_code
_entity_poly.pdbx_strand_id
1 'polypeptide(L)'
;VVTSAGNDGYWSMYSTGGYLYSDDVNYDTVGSPGSYASSLAVASVDNDGIIGPSLVVDGNSMGYMESLVDSYGYAFGNAAISTLDTSPDGSGTPYDFVLVDGYGTADDYTGIDLAGKIVLCSRGGDYYYYEKANTAAELGAAALVVYNNEAGVLYMDLSGYNHSMPAVFISQSHGAVIKSA
;
A
#
# COMPACT_ATOMS: atom_id res chain seq x y z
N VAL A 1 11.85 -27.54 17.37
CA VAL A 1 10.63 -26.87 16.88
C VAL A 1 11.05 -25.56 16.26
N VAL A 2 10.49 -25.24 15.11
CA VAL A 2 10.64 -23.95 14.45
C VAL A 2 9.34 -23.19 14.63
N THR A 3 9.41 -21.94 15.07
CA THR A 3 8.24 -21.10 15.35
C THR A 3 8.50 -19.65 14.97
N SER A 4 7.44 -18.85 14.77
CA SER A 4 7.56 -17.41 14.59
C SER A 4 8.07 -16.74 15.87
N ALA A 5 8.76 -15.61 15.72
CA ALA A 5 9.21 -14.81 16.86
C ALA A 5 8.04 -14.05 17.53
N GLY A 6 6.88 -13.93 16.88
CA GLY A 6 5.73 -13.15 17.35
C GLY A 6 5.78 -11.69 16.91
N ASN A 7 4.77 -10.93 17.34
CA ASN A 7 4.59 -9.52 16.99
C ASN A 7 4.54 -8.61 18.23
N ASP A 8 5.06 -9.08 19.37
CA ASP A 8 4.83 -8.41 20.66
C ASP A 8 5.61 -7.09 20.82
N GLY A 9 6.55 -6.80 19.92
CA GLY A 9 7.30 -5.54 19.95
C GLY A 9 8.08 -5.34 21.26
N TYR A 10 8.22 -4.09 21.69
CA TYR A 10 8.93 -3.75 22.93
C TYR A 10 8.03 -3.95 24.15
N TRP A 11 8.39 -4.80 25.06
CA TRP A 11 7.71 -4.94 26.36
C TRP A 11 7.63 -3.61 27.11
N SER A 12 8.63 -2.75 26.98
CA SER A 12 8.64 -1.43 27.59
C SER A 12 7.51 -0.50 27.13
N MET A 13 6.90 -0.76 25.98
CA MET A 13 5.73 0.00 25.51
C MET A 13 4.42 -0.35 26.23
N TYR A 14 4.34 -1.55 26.81
CA TYR A 14 3.07 -2.08 27.35
C TYR A 14 3.08 -2.25 28.86
N SER A 15 4.19 -2.03 29.55
CA SER A 15 4.33 -2.41 30.93
C SER A 15 5.00 -1.33 31.77
N THR A 16 4.25 -0.76 32.69
CA THR A 16 4.78 0.01 33.82
C THR A 16 5.32 -0.87 34.95
N GLY A 17 5.24 -2.20 34.82
CA GLY A 17 5.70 -3.18 35.80
C GLY A 17 6.48 -4.31 35.16
N GLY A 18 7.19 -4.03 34.04
CA GLY A 18 7.76 -5.02 33.16
C GLY A 18 8.69 -6.04 33.80
N TYR A 19 8.66 -7.23 33.28
CA TYR A 19 9.59 -8.32 33.56
C TYR A 19 10.87 -8.21 32.72
N LEU A 20 11.28 -6.98 32.35
CA LEU A 20 12.55 -6.78 31.66
C LEU A 20 13.69 -6.98 32.66
N TYR A 21 14.46 -8.02 32.43
CA TYR A 21 15.69 -8.30 33.16
C TYR A 21 16.89 -7.52 32.61
N SER A 22 16.67 -6.64 31.63
CA SER A 22 17.69 -5.87 30.94
C SER A 22 17.24 -4.43 30.74
N ASP A 23 18.18 -3.49 30.87
CA ASP A 23 17.98 -2.09 30.51
C ASP A 23 17.96 -1.87 28.97
N ASP A 24 18.28 -2.90 28.18
CA ASP A 24 18.21 -2.86 26.73
C ASP A 24 16.80 -3.23 26.28
N VAL A 25 16.12 -2.26 25.67
CA VAL A 25 14.74 -2.39 25.17
C VAL A 25 14.56 -3.42 24.05
N ASN A 26 15.66 -3.93 23.51
CA ASN A 26 15.64 -4.93 22.43
C ASN A 26 15.75 -6.37 22.94
N TYR A 27 15.93 -6.57 24.24
CA TYR A 27 15.91 -7.90 24.86
C TYR A 27 14.47 -8.34 25.17
N ASP A 28 14.27 -9.67 25.18
CA ASP A 28 13.02 -10.33 25.55
C ASP A 28 11.80 -9.91 24.72
N THR A 29 12.00 -9.63 23.42
CA THR A 29 10.95 -9.26 22.51
C THR A 29 10.32 -10.43 21.76
N VAL A 30 10.78 -11.67 22.03
CA VAL A 30 10.29 -12.89 21.39
C VAL A 30 9.11 -13.47 22.15
N GLY A 31 7.98 -13.58 21.48
CA GLY A 31 6.76 -14.17 22.05
C GLY A 31 6.87 -15.68 22.27
N SER A 32 5.97 -16.21 23.12
CA SER A 32 5.82 -17.64 23.32
C SER A 32 5.11 -18.29 22.11
N PRO A 33 5.52 -19.45 21.61
CA PRO A 33 6.56 -20.36 22.13
C PRO A 33 8.01 -20.11 21.63
N GLY A 34 8.26 -19.03 20.90
CA GLY A 34 9.57 -18.70 20.34
C GLY A 34 10.67 -18.52 21.41
N SER A 35 10.29 -18.06 22.61
CA SER A 35 11.19 -17.83 23.74
C SER A 35 11.68 -19.11 24.44
N TYR A 36 11.16 -20.28 24.09
CA TYR A 36 11.61 -21.51 24.73
C TYR A 36 12.99 -21.95 24.23
N ALA A 37 13.85 -22.37 25.14
CA ALA A 37 15.24 -22.79 24.83
C ALA A 37 15.35 -23.94 23.80
N SER A 38 14.29 -24.71 23.61
CA SER A 38 14.20 -25.79 22.61
C SER A 38 13.62 -25.38 21.26
N SER A 39 13.29 -24.10 21.10
CA SER A 39 12.73 -23.54 19.89
C SER A 39 13.77 -22.78 19.08
N LEU A 40 13.64 -22.83 17.77
CA LEU A 40 14.26 -21.89 16.84
C LEU A 40 13.21 -20.84 16.48
N ALA A 41 13.36 -19.67 17.03
CA ALA A 41 12.51 -18.52 16.69
C ALA A 41 12.97 -17.90 15.36
N VAL A 42 12.03 -17.65 14.48
CA VAL A 42 12.28 -17.00 13.18
C VAL A 42 11.52 -15.69 13.13
N ALA A 43 12.26 -14.60 13.11
CA ALA A 43 11.71 -13.28 12.86
C ALA A 43 11.61 -13.01 11.35
N SER A 44 10.62 -12.23 10.96
CA SER A 44 10.58 -11.66 9.62
C SER A 44 11.50 -10.44 9.55
N VAL A 45 12.02 -10.19 8.38
CA VAL A 45 12.74 -8.96 8.03
C VAL A 45 11.96 -8.30 6.90
N ASP A 46 11.97 -6.98 6.88
CA ASP A 46 11.36 -6.24 5.78
C ASP A 46 12.06 -6.59 4.47
N ASN A 47 11.27 -6.86 3.44
CA ASN A 47 11.80 -7.09 2.11
C ASN A 47 12.26 -5.76 1.50
N ASP A 48 13.44 -5.75 0.90
CA ASP A 48 13.95 -4.60 0.13
C ASP A 48 13.20 -4.40 -1.20
N GLY A 49 12.24 -5.27 -1.52
CA GLY A 49 11.47 -5.19 -2.76
C GLY A 49 10.21 -6.05 -2.76
N ILE A 50 9.31 -5.71 -3.64
CA ILE A 50 8.10 -6.47 -3.94
C ILE A 50 8.34 -7.28 -5.22
N ILE A 51 8.19 -8.60 -5.15
CA ILE A 51 8.13 -9.45 -6.34
C ILE A 51 6.66 -9.58 -6.72
N GLY A 52 6.26 -8.92 -7.80
CA GLY A 52 4.87 -8.91 -8.22
C GLY A 52 4.65 -8.12 -9.51
N PRO A 53 3.39 -7.92 -9.88
CA PRO A 53 3.05 -7.10 -11.03
C PRO A 53 3.54 -5.66 -10.83
N SER A 54 3.83 -4.98 -11.93
CA SER A 54 4.40 -3.64 -11.90
C SER A 54 3.72 -2.70 -12.88
N LEU A 55 3.69 -1.41 -12.51
CA LEU A 55 3.46 -0.31 -13.41
C LEU A 55 4.80 0.11 -14.03
N VAL A 56 4.79 0.55 -15.26
CA VAL A 56 5.99 1.08 -15.93
C VAL A 56 5.76 2.56 -16.26
N VAL A 57 6.61 3.43 -15.75
CA VAL A 57 6.62 4.86 -16.05
C VAL A 57 8.01 5.26 -16.48
N ASP A 58 8.14 5.83 -17.65
CA ASP A 58 9.44 6.20 -18.26
C ASP A 58 10.48 5.08 -18.23
N GLY A 59 10.06 3.83 -18.49
CA GLY A 59 10.92 2.66 -18.47
C GLY A 59 11.30 2.15 -17.08
N ASN A 60 10.86 2.81 -16.01
CA ASN A 60 11.05 2.34 -14.64
C ASN A 60 9.89 1.44 -14.22
N SER A 61 10.20 0.23 -13.79
CA SER A 61 9.23 -0.73 -13.28
C SER A 61 9.00 -0.53 -11.79
N MET A 62 7.75 -0.37 -11.38
CA MET A 62 7.34 -0.09 -10.01
C MET A 62 6.32 -1.11 -9.54
N GLY A 63 6.69 -1.90 -8.53
CA GLY A 63 5.75 -2.81 -7.88
C GLY A 63 4.63 -2.06 -7.17
N TYR A 64 3.45 -2.65 -7.17
CA TYR A 64 2.27 -2.10 -6.50
C TYR A 64 1.59 -3.12 -5.60
N MET A 65 0.80 -2.64 -4.66
CA MET A 65 -0.10 -3.45 -3.83
C MET A 65 -1.54 -3.20 -4.27
N GLU A 66 -2.26 -4.29 -4.52
CA GLU A 66 -3.71 -4.25 -4.75
C GLU A 66 -4.46 -4.63 -3.49
N SER A 67 -5.55 -3.90 -3.23
CA SER A 67 -6.50 -4.21 -2.17
C SER A 67 -7.83 -4.57 -2.81
N LEU A 68 -8.02 -5.83 -3.13
CA LEU A 68 -9.25 -6.33 -3.78
C LEU A 68 -10.26 -6.90 -2.78
N VAL A 69 -9.78 -7.28 -1.59
CA VAL A 69 -10.57 -7.86 -0.51
C VAL A 69 -10.18 -7.29 0.83
N ASP A 70 -11.09 -7.33 1.80
CA ASP A 70 -10.79 -6.98 3.19
C ASP A 70 -10.05 -8.11 3.92
N SER A 71 -9.75 -7.91 5.21
CA SER A 71 -9.07 -8.90 6.06
C SER A 71 -9.88 -10.19 6.28
N TYR A 72 -11.16 -10.21 5.94
CA TYR A 72 -12.05 -11.37 6.03
C TYR A 72 -12.27 -12.05 4.67
N GLY A 73 -11.73 -11.47 3.59
CA GLY A 73 -11.86 -12.00 2.22
C GLY A 73 -13.10 -11.49 1.47
N TYR A 74 -13.81 -10.49 1.97
CA TYR A 74 -14.92 -9.85 1.26
C TYR A 74 -14.39 -8.84 0.25
N ALA A 75 -14.89 -8.91 -0.98
CA ALA A 75 -14.45 -8.02 -2.06
C ALA A 75 -14.85 -6.55 -1.80
N PHE A 76 -13.94 -5.64 -2.09
CA PHE A 76 -14.21 -4.20 -2.05
C PHE A 76 -14.97 -3.68 -3.29
N GLY A 77 -15.03 -4.46 -4.35
CA GLY A 77 -15.74 -4.10 -5.58
C GLY A 77 -14.89 -3.42 -6.65
N ASN A 78 -13.68 -2.98 -6.35
CA ASN A 78 -12.75 -2.46 -7.35
C ASN A 78 -12.26 -3.58 -8.28
N ALA A 79 -12.03 -3.23 -9.55
CA ALA A 79 -11.38 -4.14 -10.49
C ALA A 79 -9.87 -4.23 -10.21
N ALA A 80 -9.26 -5.34 -10.63
CA ALA A 80 -7.81 -5.46 -10.65
C ALA A 80 -7.23 -4.51 -11.71
N ILE A 81 -6.07 -3.88 -11.41
CA ILE A 81 -5.46 -2.93 -12.35
C ILE A 81 -5.03 -3.60 -13.65
N SER A 82 -4.77 -4.90 -13.63
CA SER A 82 -4.49 -5.69 -14.83
C SER A 82 -5.63 -5.68 -15.86
N THR A 83 -6.85 -5.33 -15.45
CA THR A 83 -7.99 -5.17 -16.38
C THR A 83 -7.84 -3.98 -17.32
N LEU A 84 -6.93 -3.05 -17.02
CA LEU A 84 -6.59 -1.93 -17.90
C LEU A 84 -5.68 -2.35 -19.05
N ASP A 85 -4.98 -3.48 -18.92
CA ASP A 85 -4.17 -3.99 -20.04
C ASP A 85 -5.07 -4.68 -21.05
N THR A 86 -5.26 -4.01 -22.19
CA THR A 86 -6.00 -4.53 -23.35
C THR A 86 -5.07 -4.93 -24.49
N SER A 87 -3.75 -4.93 -24.25
CA SER A 87 -2.77 -5.34 -25.26
C SER A 87 -2.89 -6.85 -25.56
N PRO A 88 -2.82 -7.27 -26.84
CA PRO A 88 -2.99 -8.69 -27.20
C PRO A 88 -1.87 -9.60 -26.66
N ASP A 89 -0.72 -9.06 -26.35
CA ASP A 89 0.48 -9.77 -25.94
C ASP A 89 0.85 -9.55 -24.45
N GLY A 90 0.01 -8.81 -23.70
CA GLY A 90 0.27 -8.49 -22.30
C GLY A 90 1.43 -7.53 -22.09
N SER A 91 1.83 -6.79 -23.12
CA SER A 91 2.93 -5.82 -23.03
C SER A 91 2.57 -4.55 -22.27
N GLY A 92 1.30 -4.38 -21.93
CA GLY A 92 0.74 -3.21 -21.25
C GLY A 92 0.10 -2.21 -22.21
N THR A 93 -1.02 -1.68 -21.80
CA THR A 93 -1.70 -0.58 -22.51
C THR A 93 -1.22 0.75 -21.94
N PRO A 94 -0.71 1.69 -22.77
CA PRO A 94 -0.29 2.99 -22.27
C PRO A 94 -1.49 3.86 -21.88
N TYR A 95 -1.35 4.57 -20.75
CA TYR A 95 -2.30 5.55 -20.28
C TYR A 95 -1.59 6.87 -19.99
N ASP A 96 -2.26 7.97 -20.27
CA ASP A 96 -1.85 9.25 -19.71
C ASP A 96 -2.03 9.23 -18.19
N PHE A 97 -1.15 9.92 -17.47
CA PHE A 97 -1.31 10.05 -16.03
C PHE A 97 -1.37 11.51 -15.58
N VAL A 98 -2.01 11.73 -14.45
CA VAL A 98 -2.09 13.01 -13.76
C VAL A 98 -1.49 12.87 -12.38
N LEU A 99 -0.41 13.57 -12.13
CA LEU A 99 0.15 13.71 -10.79
C LEU A 99 -0.51 14.91 -10.09
N VAL A 100 -1.16 14.64 -8.97
CA VAL A 100 -1.79 15.66 -8.14
C VAL A 100 -0.89 16.00 -6.96
N ASP A 101 -0.57 17.27 -6.80
CA ASP A 101 0.18 17.75 -5.62
C ASP A 101 -0.77 17.92 -4.44
N GLY A 102 -1.32 16.78 -3.98
CA GLY A 102 -2.32 16.72 -2.93
C GLY A 102 -2.67 15.31 -2.51
N TYR A 103 -3.78 15.22 -1.81
CA TYR A 103 -4.25 13.98 -1.20
C TYR A 103 -5.38 13.29 -1.99
N GLY A 104 -5.73 13.84 -3.15
CA GLY A 104 -6.82 13.31 -3.98
C GLY A 104 -8.20 13.70 -3.49
N THR A 105 -8.33 14.88 -2.91
CA THR A 105 -9.61 15.49 -2.58
C THR A 105 -10.25 16.12 -3.82
N ALA A 106 -11.55 16.42 -3.77
CA ALA A 106 -12.23 17.10 -4.87
C ALA A 106 -11.60 18.47 -5.22
N ASP A 107 -11.11 19.18 -4.21
CA ASP A 107 -10.45 20.47 -4.40
C ASP A 107 -9.11 20.34 -5.13
N ASP A 108 -8.35 19.25 -4.84
CA ASP A 108 -7.09 18.95 -5.52
C ASP A 108 -7.27 18.71 -7.02
N TYR A 109 -8.46 18.28 -7.44
CA TYR A 109 -8.78 18.00 -8.85
C TYR A 109 -9.41 19.18 -9.59
N THR A 110 -9.60 20.33 -8.92
CA THR A 110 -10.26 21.47 -9.54
C THR A 110 -9.52 21.96 -10.80
N GLY A 111 -10.21 21.95 -11.93
CA GLY A 111 -9.66 22.37 -13.22
C GLY A 111 -8.77 21.33 -13.92
N ILE A 112 -8.65 20.13 -13.39
CA ILE A 112 -7.87 19.05 -13.97
C ILE A 112 -8.82 18.04 -14.63
N ASP A 113 -8.54 17.69 -15.89
CA ASP A 113 -9.25 16.63 -16.60
C ASP A 113 -8.66 15.26 -16.26
N LEU A 114 -9.45 14.41 -15.59
CA LEU A 114 -9.08 13.06 -15.18
C LEU A 114 -9.63 11.98 -16.12
N ALA A 115 -10.50 12.33 -17.06
CA ALA A 115 -11.22 11.35 -17.87
C ALA A 115 -10.27 10.39 -18.60
N GLY A 116 -10.38 9.10 -18.30
CA GLY A 116 -9.59 8.03 -18.91
C GLY A 116 -8.10 8.02 -18.54
N LYS A 117 -7.67 8.83 -17.57
CA LYS A 117 -6.26 8.91 -17.13
C LYS A 117 -6.04 8.17 -15.83
N ILE A 118 -4.80 7.77 -15.57
CA ILE A 118 -4.36 7.25 -14.27
C ILE A 118 -4.01 8.43 -13.36
N VAL A 119 -4.63 8.47 -12.20
CA VAL A 119 -4.42 9.55 -11.22
C VAL A 119 -3.47 9.10 -10.14
N LEU A 120 -2.49 9.96 -9.81
CA LEU A 120 -1.55 9.74 -8.71
C LEU A 120 -1.73 10.81 -7.65
N CYS A 121 -1.94 10.40 -6.40
CA CYS A 121 -2.02 11.30 -5.25
C CYS A 121 -1.29 10.73 -4.03
N SER A 122 -1.04 11.58 -3.03
CA SER A 122 -0.37 11.19 -1.79
C SER A 122 -1.33 10.46 -0.83
N ARG A 123 -0.77 9.55 -0.04
CA ARG A 123 -1.39 9.14 1.23
C ARG A 123 -1.42 10.33 2.18
N GLY A 124 -2.47 10.41 3.02
CA GLY A 124 -2.61 11.44 4.07
C GLY A 124 -3.81 12.35 3.85
N GLY A 125 -3.82 13.51 4.54
CA GLY A 125 -4.83 14.55 4.42
C GLY A 125 -6.13 14.27 5.19
N ASP A 126 -6.10 13.34 6.18
CA ASP A 126 -7.32 12.90 6.91
C ASP A 126 -8.46 12.47 5.97
N TYR A 127 -8.07 11.90 4.82
CA TYR A 127 -8.96 11.51 3.74
C TYR A 127 -8.75 10.02 3.47
N TYR A 128 -9.80 9.22 3.67
CA TYR A 128 -9.73 7.77 3.56
C TYR A 128 -9.45 7.30 2.13
N TYR A 129 -8.88 6.11 1.98
CA TYR A 129 -8.55 5.56 0.65
C TYR A 129 -9.77 5.38 -0.23
N TYR A 130 -10.90 4.91 0.34
CA TYR A 130 -12.14 4.76 -0.40
C TYR A 130 -12.72 6.10 -0.86
N GLU A 131 -12.53 7.19 -0.09
CA GLU A 131 -12.95 8.54 -0.49
C GLU A 131 -12.12 9.05 -1.67
N LYS A 132 -10.79 8.90 -1.61
CA LYS A 132 -9.89 9.20 -2.74
C LYS A 132 -10.31 8.44 -4.00
N ALA A 133 -10.61 7.14 -3.85
CA ALA A 133 -11.01 6.29 -4.96
C ALA A 133 -12.39 6.67 -5.52
N ASN A 134 -13.38 6.96 -4.66
CA ASN A 134 -14.68 7.44 -5.10
C ASN A 134 -14.56 8.76 -5.87
N THR A 135 -13.83 9.74 -5.32
CA THR A 135 -13.65 11.05 -5.97
C THR A 135 -13.00 10.92 -7.35
N ALA A 136 -11.93 10.14 -7.47
CA ALA A 136 -11.27 9.92 -8.76
C ALA A 136 -12.19 9.19 -9.76
N ALA A 137 -12.95 8.18 -9.30
CA ALA A 137 -13.88 7.44 -10.14
C ALA A 137 -15.05 8.31 -10.64
N GLU A 138 -15.62 9.14 -9.78
CA GLU A 138 -16.69 10.10 -10.11
C GLU A 138 -16.24 11.11 -11.18
N LEU A 139 -14.95 11.46 -11.18
CA LEU A 139 -14.35 12.34 -12.17
C LEU A 139 -13.86 11.60 -13.43
N GLY A 140 -14.14 10.30 -13.54
CA GLY A 140 -13.91 9.49 -14.74
C GLY A 140 -12.48 9.01 -14.92
N ALA A 141 -11.66 8.98 -13.87
CA ALA A 141 -10.32 8.41 -13.93
C ALA A 141 -10.35 6.93 -14.35
N ALA A 142 -9.31 6.46 -15.04
CA ALA A 142 -9.15 5.05 -15.40
C ALA A 142 -8.64 4.21 -14.24
N ALA A 143 -7.79 4.77 -13.39
CA ALA A 143 -7.33 4.17 -12.15
C ALA A 143 -6.82 5.22 -11.16
N LEU A 144 -6.76 4.82 -9.88
CA LEU A 144 -6.10 5.59 -8.83
C LEU A 144 -4.82 4.87 -8.39
N VAL A 145 -3.72 5.61 -8.31
CA VAL A 145 -2.47 5.18 -7.70
C VAL A 145 -2.20 6.08 -6.49
N VAL A 146 -2.16 5.49 -5.30
CA VAL A 146 -1.78 6.21 -4.09
C VAL A 146 -0.34 5.90 -3.75
N TYR A 147 0.53 6.91 -3.64
CA TYR A 147 1.88 6.71 -3.17
C TYR A 147 1.99 7.00 -1.67
N ASN A 148 2.87 6.23 -1.00
CA ASN A 148 3.08 6.42 0.43
C ASN A 148 3.80 7.75 0.72
N ASN A 149 3.50 8.34 1.87
CA ASN A 149 4.18 9.52 2.42
C ASN A 149 5.27 9.15 3.44
N GLU A 150 5.44 7.85 3.71
CA GLU A 150 6.49 7.28 4.56
C GLU A 150 7.03 5.99 3.94
N ALA A 151 8.11 5.42 4.52
CA ALA A 151 8.69 4.16 4.03
C ALA A 151 7.70 2.99 4.16
N GLY A 152 7.79 2.03 3.23
CA GLY A 152 6.96 0.83 3.22
C GLY A 152 5.78 0.91 2.24
N VAL A 153 5.03 -0.19 2.18
CA VAL A 153 3.80 -0.34 1.41
C VAL A 153 2.67 -0.78 2.32
N LEU A 154 1.45 -0.41 1.98
CA LEU A 154 0.26 -0.70 2.79
C LEU A 154 -0.83 -1.32 1.94
N TYR A 155 -1.70 -2.09 2.60
CA TYR A 155 -3.00 -2.45 2.08
C TYR A 155 -3.96 -1.28 2.30
N MET A 156 -4.65 -0.85 1.24
CA MET A 156 -5.67 0.18 1.35
C MET A 156 -6.98 -0.44 1.84
N ASP A 157 -7.59 0.17 2.85
CA ASP A 157 -8.97 -0.15 3.18
C ASP A 157 -9.91 0.60 2.23
N LEU A 158 -10.61 -0.16 1.39
CA LEU A 158 -11.59 0.33 0.43
C LEU A 158 -13.03 0.02 0.86
N SER A 159 -13.29 -0.15 2.17
CA SER A 159 -14.62 -0.47 2.76
C SER A 159 -15.58 0.65 2.55
N GLY A 160 -15.93 1.25 1.71
CA GLY A 160 -16.86 2.36 1.40
C GLY A 160 -16.71 2.78 -0.05
N TYR A 161 -15.85 2.06 -0.79
CA TYR A 161 -15.70 2.27 -2.20
C TYR A 161 -16.91 1.67 -2.96
N ASN A 162 -17.52 2.46 -3.82
CA ASN A 162 -18.79 2.12 -4.47
C ASN A 162 -18.71 2.09 -6.02
N HIS A 163 -17.50 2.11 -6.56
CA HIS A 163 -17.21 2.00 -7.99
C HIS A 163 -16.35 0.77 -8.28
N SER A 164 -16.10 0.49 -9.56
CA SER A 164 -15.26 -0.63 -10.01
C SER A 164 -13.91 -0.20 -10.59
N MET A 165 -13.59 1.10 -10.56
CA MET A 165 -12.30 1.60 -11.05
C MET A 165 -11.15 0.98 -10.23
N PRO A 166 -10.05 0.53 -10.87
CA PRO A 166 -8.87 0.03 -10.16
C PRO A 166 -8.24 1.07 -9.23
N ALA A 167 -7.80 0.62 -8.04
CA ALA A 167 -7.05 1.44 -7.11
C ALA A 167 -5.89 0.62 -6.54
N VAL A 168 -4.67 1.16 -6.61
CA VAL A 168 -3.45 0.51 -6.15
C VAL A 168 -2.59 1.44 -5.30
N PHE A 169 -1.70 0.83 -4.52
CA PHE A 169 -0.78 1.53 -3.63
C PHE A 169 0.67 1.26 -4.04
N ILE A 170 1.50 2.29 -4.04
CA ILE A 170 2.94 2.18 -4.30
C ILE A 170 3.76 2.76 -3.15
N SER A 171 5.04 2.38 -3.09
CA SER A 171 5.96 2.90 -2.08
C SER A 171 6.23 4.40 -2.25
N GLN A 172 6.75 5.02 -1.19
CA GLN A 172 7.22 6.41 -1.24
C GLN A 172 8.32 6.62 -2.30
N SER A 173 9.26 5.68 -2.41
CA SER A 173 10.34 5.75 -3.38
C SER A 173 9.83 5.69 -4.82
N HIS A 174 8.86 4.84 -5.10
CA HIS A 174 8.21 4.77 -6.42
C HIS A 174 7.43 6.06 -6.74
N GLY A 175 6.73 6.62 -5.74
CA GLY A 175 6.09 7.94 -5.89
C GLY A 175 7.07 9.04 -6.22
N ALA A 176 8.27 9.02 -5.62
CA ALA A 176 9.33 9.99 -5.92
C ALA A 176 9.85 9.87 -7.36
N VAL A 177 9.99 8.64 -7.88
CA VAL A 177 10.39 8.41 -9.29
C VAL A 177 9.36 9.04 -10.24
N ILE A 178 8.07 8.80 -10.02
CA ILE A 178 7.02 9.36 -10.88
C ILE A 178 6.99 10.89 -10.82
N LYS A 179 7.24 11.49 -9.64
CA LYS A 179 7.31 12.95 -9.50
C LYS A 179 8.45 13.59 -10.26
N SER A 180 9.48 12.84 -10.59
CA SER A 180 10.66 13.30 -11.32
C SER A 180 10.59 13.03 -12.83
N ALA A 181 9.63 12.26 -13.29
CA ALA A 181 9.35 11.96 -14.68
C ALA A 181 8.51 13.07 -15.34
#